data_4d23a0f9ce6c6bb50ce8475ab4b11e3c
#
_entry.id   4d23a0f9ce6c6bb50ce8475ab4b11e3c
#
_cell.length_a   1.000
_cell.length_b   1.000
_cell.length_c   1.000
_cell.angle_alpha   90.00
_cell.angle_beta   90.00
_cell.angle_gamma   90.00
#
_symmetry.space_group_name_H-M   'P 1'
#
loop_
_entity.id
_entity.type
_entity.pdbx_description
1 polymer ?
#
loop_
_entity_poly.entity_id
_entity_poly.type
_entity_poly.pdbx_seq_one_letter_code
_entity_poly.pdbx_strand_id
1 'polypeptide(L)'
;MRNFISYFDGACEPVNPGGTMGFGAVVTENGEIIWQAAGLSPPKSKHGPTSNNVAEYVALLALLDYFIEAGLTGCEIEVRGDSKLVVEQMTGNWQISQGLYVQASRQAQRLASRFSNLRFLLIPREQNYLADALSKSELVKAGIRIPERRSSA
;
A
#
# COMPACT_ATOMS: atom_id res chain seq x y z
N MET A 1 0.45 -25.99 2.77
CA MET A 1 0.12 -24.66 3.31
C MET A 1 -0.03 -23.67 2.18
N ARG A 2 -1.06 -22.84 2.23
CA ARG A 2 -1.27 -21.81 1.21
C ARG A 2 -0.25 -20.70 1.36
N ASN A 3 0.25 -20.21 0.23
CA ASN A 3 1.23 -19.15 0.16
C ASN A 3 0.70 -18.01 -0.71
N PHE A 4 0.87 -16.77 -0.27
CA PHE A 4 0.41 -15.61 -1.00
C PHE A 4 1.56 -14.64 -1.24
N ILE A 5 1.58 -14.07 -2.42
CA ILE A 5 2.43 -12.94 -2.75
C ILE A 5 1.50 -11.77 -3.05
N SER A 6 1.70 -10.68 -2.37
CA SER A 6 0.81 -9.52 -2.46
C SER A 6 1.60 -8.24 -2.69
N TYR A 7 0.91 -7.23 -3.22
CA TYR A 7 1.50 -5.97 -3.64
C TYR A 7 0.64 -4.81 -3.19
N PHE A 8 1.28 -3.71 -2.80
CA PHE A 8 0.58 -2.48 -2.47
C PHE A 8 1.28 -1.28 -3.07
N ASP A 9 0.53 -0.24 -3.40
CA ASP A 9 1.06 1.02 -3.89
C ASP A 9 0.08 2.16 -3.61
N GLY A 10 0.60 3.38 -3.50
CA GLY A 10 -0.19 4.56 -3.27
C GLY A 10 0.42 5.77 -3.96
N ALA A 11 -0.45 6.72 -4.30
CA ALA A 11 -0.05 7.98 -4.94
C ALA A 11 -0.86 9.13 -4.38
N CYS A 12 -0.27 10.32 -4.38
CA CYS A 12 -0.94 11.55 -3.97
C CYS A 12 -0.73 12.59 -5.07
N GLU A 13 -1.83 12.97 -5.76
CA GLU A 13 -1.77 13.78 -6.97
C GLU A 13 -2.84 14.87 -6.98
N PRO A 14 -2.67 16.01 -7.66
CA PRO A 14 -1.47 16.40 -8.40
C PRO A 14 -0.37 17.00 -7.54
N VAL A 15 -0.65 17.23 -6.24
CA VAL A 15 0.31 17.76 -5.27
C VAL A 15 0.52 16.78 -4.14
N ASN A 16 1.74 16.71 -3.65
CA ASN A 16 2.13 15.85 -2.54
C ASN A 16 3.00 16.66 -1.56
N PRO A 17 2.55 16.91 -0.31
CA PRO A 17 1.27 16.48 0.30
C PRO A 17 0.08 17.35 -0.11
N GLY A 18 -1.12 16.91 0.26
CA GLY A 18 -2.35 17.69 0.15
C GLY A 18 -3.23 17.38 -1.06
N GLY A 19 -2.77 16.52 -1.97
CA GLY A 19 -3.56 16.09 -3.12
C GLY A 19 -4.55 14.99 -2.79
N THR A 20 -5.13 14.41 -3.83
CA THR A 20 -6.01 13.25 -3.73
C THR A 20 -5.17 11.98 -3.75
N MET A 21 -5.46 11.06 -2.83
CA MET A 21 -4.75 9.79 -2.77
C MET A 21 -5.45 8.74 -3.61
N GLY A 22 -4.63 8.02 -4.41
CA GLY A 22 -5.06 6.77 -5.04
C GLY A 22 -4.30 5.63 -4.39
N PHE A 23 -4.96 4.49 -4.24
CA PHE A 23 -4.29 3.31 -3.70
C PHE A 23 -4.68 2.06 -4.48
N GLY A 24 -3.77 1.09 -4.47
CA GLY A 24 -3.99 -0.19 -5.12
C GLY A 24 -3.35 -1.31 -4.32
N ALA A 25 -4.00 -2.46 -4.31
CA ALA A 25 -3.52 -3.65 -3.65
C ALA A 25 -3.91 -4.88 -4.46
N VAL A 26 -3.01 -5.85 -4.50
CA VAL A 26 -3.19 -7.09 -5.29
C VAL A 26 -2.73 -8.26 -4.45
N VAL A 27 -3.50 -9.34 -4.45
CA VAL A 27 -3.12 -10.61 -3.82
C VAL A 27 -3.04 -11.68 -4.91
N THR A 28 -1.91 -12.38 -4.95
CA THR A 28 -1.73 -13.50 -5.86
C THR A 28 -1.50 -14.80 -5.07
N GLU A 29 -1.96 -15.90 -5.65
CA GLU A 29 -1.68 -17.24 -5.17
C GLU A 29 -1.26 -18.08 -6.38
N ASN A 30 -0.10 -18.71 -6.31
CA ASN A 30 0.46 -19.48 -7.42
C ASN A 30 0.50 -18.71 -8.74
N GLY A 31 0.84 -17.41 -8.67
CA GLY A 31 0.95 -16.54 -9.85
C GLY A 31 -0.37 -16.00 -10.37
N GLU A 32 -1.50 -16.39 -9.80
CA GLU A 32 -2.82 -15.90 -10.23
C GLU A 32 -3.36 -14.85 -9.27
N ILE A 33 -3.93 -13.79 -9.82
CA ILE A 33 -4.59 -12.74 -9.01
C ILE A 33 -5.90 -13.33 -8.46
N ILE A 34 -6.00 -13.39 -7.13
CA ILE A 34 -7.22 -13.87 -6.45
C ILE A 34 -8.03 -12.73 -5.84
N TRP A 35 -7.44 -11.57 -5.66
CA TRP A 35 -8.12 -10.39 -5.13
C TRP A 35 -7.35 -9.14 -5.51
N GLN A 36 -8.07 -8.07 -5.76
CA GLN A 36 -7.47 -6.75 -5.96
C GLN A 36 -8.43 -5.66 -5.53
N ALA A 37 -7.89 -4.52 -5.15
CA ALA A 37 -8.66 -3.34 -4.77
C ALA A 37 -7.97 -2.08 -5.25
N ALA A 38 -8.78 -1.10 -5.61
CA ALA A 38 -8.32 0.24 -5.95
C ALA A 38 -9.31 1.24 -5.36
N GLY A 39 -8.83 2.40 -4.96
CA GLY A 39 -9.70 3.40 -4.38
C GLY A 39 -9.09 4.78 -4.36
N LEU A 40 -9.91 5.75 -3.94
CA LEU A 40 -9.53 7.15 -3.76
C LEU A 40 -9.78 7.58 -2.34
N SER A 41 -8.96 8.51 -1.86
CA SER A 41 -9.23 9.28 -0.65
C SER A 41 -9.02 10.76 -0.97
N PRO A 42 -10.06 11.60 -0.78
CA PRO A 42 -9.94 13.03 -1.06
C PRO A 42 -9.02 13.73 -0.06
N PRO A 43 -8.62 14.99 -0.33
CA PRO A 43 -7.68 15.73 0.51
C PRO A 43 -8.06 15.83 2.00
N LYS A 44 -9.35 15.76 2.32
CA LYS A 44 -9.83 15.72 3.72
C LYS A 44 -10.39 14.34 4.03
N SER A 45 -9.52 13.36 4.19
CA SER A 45 -9.93 11.99 4.47
C SER A 45 -9.87 11.69 5.97
N LYS A 46 -10.49 10.57 6.37
CA LYS A 46 -10.43 10.06 7.74
C LYS A 46 -9.02 9.68 8.21
N HIS A 47 -8.08 9.59 7.28
CA HIS A 47 -6.68 9.26 7.57
C HIS A 47 -5.84 10.50 7.90
N GLY A 48 -6.44 11.69 7.97
CA GLY A 48 -5.75 12.96 8.18
C GLY A 48 -5.25 13.57 6.88
N PRO A 49 -4.24 14.45 6.94
CA PRO A 49 -3.68 15.06 5.75
C PRO A 49 -3.14 14.03 4.77
N THR A 50 -3.35 14.26 3.48
CA THR A 50 -2.98 13.31 2.43
C THR A 50 -1.54 13.47 1.99
N SER A 51 -0.88 12.38 1.69
CA SER A 51 0.46 12.33 1.13
C SER A 51 0.66 10.99 0.43
N ASN A 52 1.74 10.87 -0.36
CA ASN A 52 2.07 9.58 -0.97
C ASN A 52 2.36 8.51 0.09
N ASN A 53 3.01 8.88 1.20
CA ASN A 53 3.29 7.92 2.27
C ASN A 53 2.01 7.45 2.96
N VAL A 54 1.05 8.35 3.19
CA VAL A 54 -0.26 7.98 3.72
C VAL A 54 -0.98 7.06 2.74
N ALA A 55 -0.95 7.37 1.44
CA ALA A 55 -1.57 6.54 0.41
C ALA A 55 -0.99 5.12 0.39
N GLU A 56 0.33 4.99 0.52
CA GLU A 56 1.00 3.69 0.63
C GLU A 56 0.48 2.89 1.82
N TYR A 57 0.34 3.53 2.98
CA TYR A 57 -0.21 2.86 4.16
C TYR A 57 -1.69 2.52 4.01
N VAL A 58 -2.48 3.36 3.33
CA VAL A 58 -3.90 3.06 3.06
C VAL A 58 -4.01 1.80 2.20
N ALA A 59 -3.16 1.66 1.18
CA ALA A 59 -3.12 0.45 0.37
C ALA A 59 -2.75 -0.78 1.21
N LEU A 60 -1.75 -0.66 2.07
CA LEU A 60 -1.34 -1.74 2.96
C LEU A 60 -2.46 -2.13 3.93
N LEU A 61 -3.16 -1.15 4.49
CA LEU A 61 -4.30 -1.42 5.40
C LEU A 61 -5.39 -2.21 4.67
N ALA A 62 -5.74 -1.85 3.44
CA ALA A 62 -6.72 -2.59 2.65
C ALA A 62 -6.29 -4.04 2.42
N LEU A 63 -5.01 -4.24 2.16
CA LEU A 63 -4.42 -5.56 1.95
C LEU A 63 -4.50 -6.42 3.22
N LEU A 64 -4.09 -5.87 4.36
CA LEU A 64 -4.12 -6.59 5.63
C LEU A 64 -5.55 -6.91 6.04
N ASP A 65 -6.49 -5.98 5.86
CA ASP A 65 -7.90 -6.21 6.15
C ASP A 65 -8.47 -7.36 5.31
N TYR A 66 -8.10 -7.44 4.03
CA TYR A 66 -8.52 -8.55 3.18
C TYR A 66 -8.10 -9.90 3.77
N PHE A 67 -6.82 -10.04 4.12
CA PHE A 67 -6.31 -11.29 4.67
C PHE A 67 -6.98 -11.65 5.99
N ILE A 68 -7.26 -10.67 6.84
CA ILE A 68 -7.92 -10.89 8.12
C ILE A 68 -9.36 -11.37 7.88
N GLU A 69 -10.13 -10.69 7.04
CA GLU A 69 -11.52 -11.05 6.75
C GLU A 69 -11.63 -12.40 6.04
N ALA A 70 -10.65 -12.74 5.22
CA ALA A 70 -10.63 -14.03 4.53
C ALA A 70 -10.16 -15.18 5.42
N GLY A 71 -9.75 -14.90 6.66
CA GLY A 71 -9.29 -15.95 7.58
C GLY A 71 -7.92 -16.52 7.24
N LEU A 72 -7.05 -15.72 6.61
CA LEU A 72 -5.76 -16.18 6.08
C LEU A 72 -4.56 -15.79 6.94
N THR A 73 -4.79 -15.28 8.15
CA THR A 73 -3.70 -14.78 9.01
C THR A 73 -2.68 -15.83 9.44
N GLY A 74 -3.02 -17.11 9.33
CA GLY A 74 -2.12 -18.22 9.64
C GLY A 74 -1.30 -18.70 8.45
N CYS A 75 -1.54 -18.17 7.25
CA CYS A 75 -0.86 -18.60 6.04
C CYS A 75 0.48 -17.88 5.85
N GLU A 76 1.32 -18.38 4.97
CA GLU A 76 2.53 -17.67 4.57
C GLU A 76 2.16 -16.53 3.62
N ILE A 77 2.49 -15.30 4.00
CA ILE A 77 2.15 -14.11 3.25
C ILE A 77 3.38 -13.25 3.07
N GLU A 78 3.72 -12.97 1.82
CA GLU A 78 4.74 -12.01 1.47
C GLU A 78 4.09 -10.75 0.91
N VAL A 79 4.37 -9.61 1.52
CA VAL A 79 3.85 -8.30 1.12
C VAL A 79 4.97 -7.53 0.45
N ARG A 80 4.78 -7.16 -0.80
CA ARG A 80 5.75 -6.45 -1.61
C ARG A 80 5.30 -5.02 -1.89
N GLY A 81 6.24 -4.10 -1.82
CA GLY A 81 6.01 -2.71 -2.16
C GLY A 81 7.32 -2.04 -2.55
N ASP A 82 7.22 -0.89 -3.21
CA ASP A 82 8.38 -0.11 -3.61
C ASP A 82 8.64 1.08 -2.69
N SER A 83 7.89 1.20 -1.61
CA SER A 83 8.08 2.24 -0.60
C SER A 83 9.09 1.77 0.46
N LYS A 84 10.29 2.31 0.40
CA LYS A 84 11.32 1.99 1.38
C LYS A 84 10.89 2.36 2.79
N LEU A 85 10.24 3.53 2.96
CA LEU A 85 9.74 3.96 4.26
C LEU A 85 8.81 2.93 4.87
N VAL A 86 7.79 2.50 4.13
CA VAL A 86 6.78 1.58 4.64
C VAL A 86 7.41 0.21 4.95
N VAL A 87 8.19 -0.34 4.02
CA VAL A 87 8.80 -1.65 4.22
C VAL A 87 9.74 -1.63 5.42
N GLU A 88 10.60 -0.62 5.54
CA GLU A 88 11.54 -0.53 6.66
C GLU A 88 10.84 -0.32 8.00
N GLN A 89 9.75 0.44 8.03
CA GLN A 89 8.97 0.61 9.27
C GLN A 89 8.24 -0.67 9.65
N MET A 90 7.63 -1.36 8.69
CA MET A 90 6.88 -2.58 8.97
C MET A 90 7.79 -3.76 9.36
N THR A 91 9.02 -3.79 8.88
CA THR A 91 10.00 -4.79 9.31
C THR A 91 10.67 -4.45 10.64
N GLY A 92 10.44 -3.25 11.17
CA GLY A 92 11.03 -2.80 12.43
C GLY A 92 12.41 -2.18 12.31
N ASN A 93 12.94 -2.02 11.10
CA ASN A 93 14.27 -1.42 10.88
C ASN A 93 14.26 0.08 11.10
N TRP A 94 13.14 0.75 10.81
CA TRP A 94 12.98 2.19 11.00
C TRP A 94 11.86 2.46 12.00
N GLN A 95 12.11 3.43 12.88
CA GLN A 95 11.11 3.84 13.86
C GLN A 95 9.99 4.65 13.20
N ILE A 96 8.79 4.52 13.78
CA ILE A 96 7.65 5.37 13.45
C ILE A 96 7.65 6.51 14.47
N SER A 97 8.10 7.69 14.06
CA SER A 97 8.28 8.81 14.99
C SER A 97 7.37 9.99 14.69
N GLN A 98 7.48 10.59 13.52
CA GLN A 98 6.69 11.75 13.13
C GLN A 98 6.45 11.75 11.61
N GLY A 99 5.36 12.42 11.23
CA GLY A 99 4.95 12.55 9.85
C GLY A 99 3.45 12.34 9.70
N LEU A 100 2.92 12.65 8.52
CA LEU A 100 1.49 12.53 8.24
C LEU A 100 0.99 11.09 8.30
N TYR A 101 1.88 10.12 8.13
CA TYR A 101 1.56 8.70 8.05
C TYR A 101 1.53 7.98 9.39
N VAL A 102 1.86 8.64 10.52
CA VAL A 102 2.06 7.95 11.82
C VAL A 102 0.82 7.19 12.27
N GLN A 103 -0.36 7.79 12.15
CA GLN A 103 -1.60 7.13 12.56
C GLN A 103 -1.86 5.86 11.74
N ALA A 104 -1.75 5.96 10.42
CA ALA A 104 -1.95 4.82 9.52
C ALA A 104 -0.88 3.74 9.74
N SER A 105 0.36 4.15 9.97
CA SER A 105 1.45 3.23 10.25
C SER A 105 1.21 2.43 11.53
N ARG A 106 0.77 3.09 12.59
CA ARG A 106 0.47 2.41 13.86
C ARG A 106 -0.69 1.43 13.71
N GLN A 107 -1.71 1.81 12.94
CA GLN A 107 -2.82 0.90 12.65
C GLN A 107 -2.34 -0.31 11.87
N ALA A 108 -1.49 -0.13 10.88
CA ALA A 108 -0.90 -1.24 10.12
C ALA A 108 -0.09 -2.18 11.02
N GLN A 109 0.68 -1.62 11.96
CA GLN A 109 1.43 -2.42 12.94
C GLN A 109 0.49 -3.28 13.79
N ARG A 110 -0.62 -2.71 14.26
CA ARG A 110 -1.60 -3.46 15.05
C ARG A 110 -2.22 -4.59 14.24
N LEU A 111 -2.60 -4.34 12.99
CA LEU A 111 -3.17 -5.39 12.13
C LEU A 111 -2.13 -6.47 11.82
N ALA A 112 -0.90 -6.07 11.52
CA ALA A 112 0.19 -7.00 11.21
C ALA A 112 0.49 -7.96 12.37
N SER A 113 0.31 -7.50 13.61
CA SER A 113 0.56 -8.33 14.80
C SER A 113 -0.38 -9.54 14.89
N ARG A 114 -1.47 -9.56 14.13
CA ARG A 114 -2.43 -10.67 14.10
C ARG A 114 -1.99 -11.82 13.17
N PHE A 115 -0.92 -11.63 12.44
CA PHE A 115 -0.42 -12.60 11.45
C PHE A 115 0.71 -13.44 12.05
N SER A 116 0.71 -14.72 11.74
CA SER A 116 1.75 -15.63 12.25
C SER A 116 2.95 -15.76 11.33
N ASN A 117 2.81 -15.46 10.04
CA ASN A 117 3.89 -15.64 9.06
C ASN A 117 3.80 -14.58 7.95
N LEU A 118 4.04 -13.33 8.32
CA LEU A 118 3.96 -12.17 7.45
C LEU A 118 5.35 -11.61 7.21
N ARG A 119 5.73 -11.45 5.93
CA ARG A 119 7.02 -10.86 5.54
C ARG A 119 6.79 -9.69 4.63
N PHE A 120 7.65 -8.68 4.75
CA PHE A 120 7.66 -7.50 3.89
C PHE A 120 8.92 -7.51 3.05
N LEU A 121 8.77 -7.24 1.76
CA LEU A 121 9.87 -7.22 0.80
C LEU A 121 9.83 -5.94 -0.02
N LEU A 122 10.93 -5.20 -0.02
CA LEU A 122 11.11 -4.05 -0.88
C LEU A 122 11.45 -4.53 -2.29
N ILE A 123 10.70 -4.07 -3.28
CA ILE A 123 10.93 -4.40 -4.68
C ILE A 123 11.14 -3.12 -5.50
N PRO A 124 11.82 -3.19 -6.65
CA PRO A 124 11.90 -2.05 -7.57
C PRO A 124 10.51 -1.66 -8.07
N ARG A 125 10.34 -0.37 -8.37
CA ARG A 125 9.06 0.16 -8.83
C ARG A 125 8.52 -0.58 -10.06
N GLU A 126 9.38 -0.91 -11.01
CA GLU A 126 8.99 -1.60 -12.26
C GLU A 126 8.47 -3.02 -12.02
N GLN A 127 8.75 -3.61 -10.85
CA GLN A 127 8.19 -4.90 -10.46
C GLN A 127 6.86 -4.77 -9.72
N ASN A 128 6.47 -3.53 -9.34
CA ASN A 128 5.22 -3.26 -8.62
C ASN A 128 4.13 -2.72 -9.55
N TYR A 129 4.17 -3.07 -10.82
CA TYR A 129 3.33 -2.48 -11.87
C TYR A 129 1.84 -2.74 -11.69
N LEU A 130 1.44 -3.88 -11.14
CA LEU A 130 0.02 -4.19 -10.93
C LEU A 130 -0.61 -3.23 -9.90
N ALA A 131 0.03 -3.09 -8.74
CA ALA A 131 -0.45 -2.18 -7.71
C ALA A 131 -0.31 -0.71 -8.13
N ASP A 132 0.75 -0.36 -8.84
CA ASP A 132 0.95 0.99 -9.37
C ASP A 132 -0.18 1.38 -10.32
N ALA A 133 -0.53 0.51 -11.25
CA ALA A 133 -1.64 0.76 -12.18
C ALA A 133 -2.96 0.98 -11.45
N LEU A 134 -3.25 0.17 -10.43
CA LEU A 134 -4.47 0.31 -9.63
C LEU A 134 -4.46 1.60 -8.81
N SER A 135 -3.33 2.00 -8.24
CA SER A 135 -3.22 3.24 -7.46
C SER A 135 -3.54 4.48 -8.30
N LYS A 136 -3.27 4.43 -9.60
CA LYS A 136 -3.49 5.54 -10.54
C LYS A 136 -4.82 5.47 -11.26
N SER A 137 -5.40 4.28 -11.41
CA SER A 137 -6.60 4.08 -12.22
C SER A 137 -7.77 4.95 -11.78
N GLU A 138 -8.03 5.02 -10.48
CA GLU A 138 -9.12 5.82 -9.94
C GLU A 138 -8.82 7.32 -10.02
N LEU A 139 -7.55 7.71 -9.88
CA LEU A 139 -7.14 9.10 -10.06
C LEU A 139 -7.41 9.56 -11.49
N VAL A 140 -7.05 8.74 -12.47
CA VAL A 140 -7.27 9.04 -13.88
C VAL A 140 -8.77 9.12 -14.17
N LYS A 141 -9.57 8.18 -13.67
CA LYS A 141 -11.03 8.19 -13.84
C LYS A 141 -11.66 9.44 -13.23
N ALA A 142 -11.12 9.95 -12.14
CA ALA A 142 -11.60 11.16 -11.47
C ALA A 142 -11.10 12.44 -12.14
N GLY A 143 -10.33 12.35 -13.22
CA GLY A 143 -9.80 13.51 -13.92
C GLY A 143 -8.63 14.17 -13.20
N ILE A 144 -8.00 13.50 -12.26
CA ILE A 144 -6.84 14.03 -11.54
C ILE A 144 -5.60 13.93 -12.43
N ARG A 145 -4.89 15.04 -12.58
CA ARG A 145 -3.68 15.07 -13.38
C ARG A 145 -2.54 14.38 -12.64
N ILE A 146 -1.90 13.43 -13.32
CA ILE A 146 -0.69 12.76 -12.82
C ILE A 146 0.48 13.29 -13.64
N PRO A 147 1.40 14.08 -13.03
CA PRO A 147 2.57 14.56 -13.75
C PRO A 147 3.45 13.43 -14.23
N GLU A 148 4.07 13.59 -15.40
CA GLU A 148 5.07 12.62 -15.87
C GLU A 148 6.21 12.52 -14.85
N ARG A 149 6.50 11.31 -14.45
CA ARG A 149 7.66 11.05 -13.61
C ARG A 149 8.86 10.83 -14.52
N ARG A 150 9.93 11.61 -14.29
CA ARG A 150 11.19 11.31 -14.91
C ARG A 150 11.62 9.93 -14.42
N SER A 151 11.96 9.04 -15.38
CA SER A 151 12.57 7.77 -15.02
C SER A 151 13.83 8.08 -14.21
N SER A 152 13.90 7.60 -12.98
CA SER A 152 15.14 7.61 -12.24
C SER A 152 16.07 6.63 -12.95
N ALA A 153 17.06 7.17 -13.60
CA ALA A 153 18.11 6.33 -14.18
C ALA A 153 18.89 5.65 -13.06
#